data_adcc991ae33d6e8a3b1753c6896dab3b
#
_entry.id   adcc991ae33d6e8a3b1753c6896dab3b
#
_cell.length_a   1.000
_cell.length_b   1.000
_cell.length_c   1.000
_cell.angle_alpha   90.00
_cell.angle_beta   90.00
_cell.angle_gamma   90.00
#
_symmetry.space_group_name_H-M   'P 1'
#
loop_
_entity.id
_entity.type
_entity.pdbx_description
1 polymer ?
#
loop_
_entity_poly.entity_id
_entity_poly.type
_entity_poly.pdbx_seq_one_letter_code
_entity_poly.pdbx_strand_id
1 'polypeptide(L)'
;MPKQMAAPPPPSAEPDATRLLAGVDAQPHARAVLTPALAPGGSPSHAYLFHGPAGTGKRALARAFAAALLEQGARSPDTVAERVMRDSHPDLTWVTPSGAAEMLVADIEQPVVAAATRTPFESARRVFVIEGADTMNDQAANRMLKTLEEPPAFTHLLLLADRREDVLVTIASRCQPVRFDPLPAALIARRLADPGDATERADGGEAAEGVSSERAQACARLALGDAGLAARLASAEGESLRARAEDYVRSALAGDTGRRPWLKLLELAKAAGAAAGERAQARTASELELVPSKERKRYEREAAESRRRGERRERTGTLDLGLRLAELWLRDVLCICEGAPELIYAVDRPAQLEQDADGRDAAALRRGVEHVADSRLSLSLNVSEELALEALAYRLQATLAREIVPVG
;
A
#
# COMPACT_ATOMS: atom_id res chain seq x y z
N MET A 1 -18.72 6.09 -66.80
CA MET A 1 -17.95 5.28 -65.83
C MET A 1 -18.44 5.66 -64.44
N PRO A 2 -19.07 4.75 -63.66
CA PRO A 2 -19.54 5.07 -62.32
C PRO A 2 -18.37 5.02 -61.34
N LYS A 3 -18.26 6.04 -60.48
CA LYS A 3 -17.34 6.14 -59.34
C LYS A 3 -17.61 4.98 -58.35
N GLN A 4 -16.66 4.07 -58.20
CA GLN A 4 -16.65 3.09 -57.11
C GLN A 4 -16.62 3.85 -55.75
N MET A 5 -17.71 3.75 -55.02
CA MET A 5 -17.73 4.12 -53.60
C MET A 5 -16.81 3.18 -52.82
N ALA A 6 -15.78 3.73 -52.19
CA ALA A 6 -14.92 2.99 -51.27
C ALA A 6 -15.77 2.43 -50.11
N ALA A 7 -15.59 1.17 -49.79
CA ALA A 7 -16.22 0.53 -48.64
C ALA A 7 -15.79 1.29 -47.34
N PRO A 8 -16.70 1.44 -46.36
CA PRO A 8 -16.34 2.02 -45.09
C PRO A 8 -15.23 1.19 -44.44
N PRO A 9 -14.27 1.84 -43.71
CA PRO A 9 -13.24 1.12 -42.99
C PRO A 9 -13.91 0.16 -41.97
N PRO A 10 -13.29 -1.01 -41.71
CA PRO A 10 -13.83 -1.94 -40.71
C PRO A 10 -13.92 -1.23 -39.36
N PRO A 11 -14.95 -1.57 -38.56
CA PRO A 11 -15.06 -1.00 -37.21
C PRO A 11 -13.75 -1.29 -36.45
N SER A 12 -13.14 -0.24 -35.89
CA SER A 12 -11.98 -0.36 -35.01
C SER A 12 -12.29 -1.43 -33.96
N ALA A 13 -11.45 -2.45 -33.88
CA ALA A 13 -11.61 -3.53 -32.91
C ALA A 13 -11.82 -2.89 -31.52
N GLU A 14 -13.00 -3.15 -30.92
CA GLU A 14 -13.28 -2.71 -29.55
C GLU A 14 -12.15 -3.24 -28.67
N PRO A 15 -11.55 -2.40 -27.81
CA PRO A 15 -10.47 -2.84 -26.95
C PRO A 15 -10.98 -3.98 -26.06
N ASP A 16 -10.27 -5.10 -26.10
CA ASP A 16 -10.56 -6.26 -25.26
C ASP A 16 -10.52 -5.80 -23.79
N ALA A 17 -11.65 -5.89 -23.08
CA ALA A 17 -11.79 -5.46 -21.68
C ALA A 17 -10.72 -6.08 -20.77
N THR A 18 -10.22 -7.27 -21.10
CA THR A 18 -9.12 -7.93 -20.41
C THR A 18 -7.79 -7.20 -20.61
N ARG A 19 -7.59 -6.55 -21.74
CA ARG A 19 -6.38 -5.79 -22.07
C ARG A 19 -6.32 -4.46 -21.32
N LEU A 20 -7.48 -3.90 -20.96
CA LEU A 20 -7.59 -2.65 -20.20
C LEU A 20 -7.33 -2.83 -18.70
N LEU A 21 -7.52 -4.05 -18.18
CA LEU A 21 -7.34 -4.38 -16.77
C LEU A 21 -6.02 -5.15 -16.53
N ALA A 22 -4.89 -4.52 -16.84
CA ALA A 22 -3.59 -5.12 -16.59
C ALA A 22 -3.48 -5.58 -15.12
N GLY A 23 -3.00 -6.81 -14.89
CA GLY A 23 -2.84 -7.36 -13.53
C GLY A 23 -4.10 -7.98 -12.91
N VAL A 24 -5.29 -7.84 -13.52
CA VAL A 24 -6.54 -8.45 -13.02
C VAL A 24 -6.46 -9.97 -12.91
N ASP A 25 -5.63 -10.62 -13.72
CA ASP A 25 -5.48 -12.08 -13.72
C ASP A 25 -4.93 -12.63 -12.39
N ALA A 26 -4.18 -11.82 -11.67
CA ALA A 26 -3.70 -12.16 -10.34
C ALA A 26 -4.79 -12.06 -9.25
N GLN A 27 -5.96 -11.50 -9.59
CA GLN A 27 -7.08 -11.24 -8.68
C GLN A 27 -8.38 -11.80 -9.25
N PRO A 28 -8.63 -13.11 -9.14
CA PRO A 28 -9.77 -13.79 -9.81
C PRO A 28 -11.12 -13.24 -9.37
N HIS A 29 -11.28 -12.83 -8.10
CA HIS A 29 -12.52 -12.21 -7.61
C HIS A 29 -12.75 -10.82 -8.22
N ALA A 30 -11.71 -10.00 -8.31
CA ALA A 30 -11.81 -8.69 -8.97
C ALA A 30 -12.12 -8.85 -10.45
N ARG A 31 -11.46 -9.79 -11.14
CA ARG A 31 -11.73 -10.11 -12.54
C ARG A 31 -13.19 -10.48 -12.78
N ALA A 32 -13.77 -11.35 -11.94
CA ALA A 32 -15.15 -11.80 -12.06
C ALA A 32 -16.18 -10.65 -11.96
N VAL A 33 -15.85 -9.56 -11.24
CA VAL A 33 -16.74 -8.41 -11.07
C VAL A 33 -16.48 -7.32 -12.11
N LEU A 34 -15.21 -6.97 -12.36
CA LEU A 34 -14.85 -5.79 -13.16
C LEU A 34 -14.88 -6.04 -14.66
N THR A 35 -14.49 -7.25 -15.14
CA THR A 35 -14.48 -7.56 -16.57
C THR A 35 -15.87 -7.52 -17.19
N PRO A 36 -16.93 -8.13 -16.61
CA PRO A 36 -18.28 -8.02 -17.13
C PRO A 36 -18.83 -6.59 -17.13
N ALA A 37 -18.43 -5.75 -16.18
CA ALA A 37 -18.86 -4.35 -16.09
C ALA A 37 -18.35 -3.51 -17.27
N LEU A 38 -17.20 -3.86 -17.84
CA LEU A 38 -16.57 -3.18 -18.98
C LEU A 38 -16.91 -3.82 -20.34
N ALA A 39 -17.52 -5.01 -20.34
CA ALA A 39 -17.86 -5.70 -21.58
C ALA A 39 -18.85 -4.89 -22.43
N PRO A 40 -18.91 -5.09 -23.76
CA PRO A 40 -19.93 -4.49 -24.62
C PRO A 40 -21.33 -4.79 -24.09
N GLY A 41 -22.13 -3.76 -23.83
CA GLY A 41 -23.44 -3.87 -23.18
C GLY A 41 -23.41 -4.08 -21.67
N GLY A 42 -22.24 -4.08 -21.05
CA GLY A 42 -22.08 -4.11 -19.60
C GLY A 42 -22.63 -2.83 -18.94
N SER A 43 -23.06 -2.97 -17.69
CA SER A 43 -23.57 -1.85 -16.88
C SER A 43 -22.70 -1.74 -15.62
N PRO A 44 -21.67 -0.87 -15.61
CA PRO A 44 -20.86 -0.66 -14.42
C PRO A 44 -21.71 -0.08 -13.27
N SER A 45 -21.51 -0.60 -12.07
CA SER A 45 -22.13 -0.07 -10.87
C SER A 45 -21.67 1.37 -10.62
N HIS A 46 -22.49 2.16 -9.96
CA HIS A 46 -22.15 3.53 -9.57
C HIS A 46 -21.11 3.58 -8.44
N ALA A 47 -21.01 2.54 -7.60
CA ALA A 47 -20.04 2.48 -6.51
C ALA A 47 -19.46 1.08 -6.36
N TYR A 48 -18.14 1.00 -6.19
CA TYR A 48 -17.38 -0.22 -5.92
C TYR A 48 -16.58 -0.07 -4.63
N LEU A 49 -16.51 -1.13 -3.83
CA LEU A 49 -15.63 -1.22 -2.66
C LEU A 49 -14.53 -2.25 -2.93
N PHE A 50 -13.33 -1.78 -3.25
CA PHE A 50 -12.13 -2.60 -3.40
C PHE A 50 -11.55 -2.86 -2.02
N HIS A 51 -11.60 -4.09 -1.55
CA HIS A 51 -11.16 -4.44 -0.20
C HIS A 51 -10.23 -5.65 -0.20
N GLY A 52 -9.28 -5.65 0.71
CA GLY A 52 -8.26 -6.69 0.88
C GLY A 52 -6.94 -6.09 1.36
N PRO A 53 -5.95 -6.92 1.75
CA PRO A 53 -4.69 -6.45 2.34
C PRO A 53 -3.97 -5.40 1.48
N ALA A 54 -3.12 -4.59 2.11
CA ALA A 54 -2.26 -3.63 1.41
C ALA A 54 -1.41 -4.32 0.34
N GLY A 55 -1.03 -3.60 -0.71
CA GLY A 55 -0.11 -4.06 -1.77
C GLY A 55 -0.63 -5.19 -2.67
N THR A 56 -1.92 -5.54 -2.60
CA THR A 56 -2.54 -6.55 -3.45
C THR A 56 -2.91 -6.05 -4.85
N GLY A 57 -2.57 -4.80 -5.18
CA GLY A 57 -2.83 -4.20 -6.49
C GLY A 57 -4.12 -3.40 -6.58
N LYS A 58 -4.84 -3.11 -5.46
CA LYS A 58 -6.09 -2.32 -5.47
C LYS A 58 -5.95 -0.98 -6.18
N ARG A 59 -4.88 -0.20 -5.88
CA ARG A 59 -4.64 1.11 -6.51
C ARG A 59 -4.39 1.00 -8.01
N ALA A 60 -3.54 0.07 -8.43
CA ALA A 60 -3.22 -0.15 -9.84
C ALA A 60 -4.49 -0.55 -10.62
N LEU A 61 -5.27 -1.50 -10.08
CA LEU A 61 -6.50 -1.94 -10.73
C LEU A 61 -7.59 -0.87 -10.70
N ALA A 62 -7.68 -0.04 -9.64
CA ALA A 62 -8.58 1.11 -9.61
C ALA A 62 -8.24 2.14 -10.69
N ARG A 63 -6.94 2.41 -10.94
CA ARG A 63 -6.50 3.28 -12.04
C ARG A 63 -6.86 2.71 -13.40
N ALA A 64 -6.56 1.43 -13.63
CA ALA A 64 -6.89 0.75 -14.88
C ALA A 64 -8.41 0.72 -15.14
N PHE A 65 -9.20 0.45 -14.09
CA PHE A 65 -10.65 0.45 -14.17
C PHE A 65 -11.22 1.86 -14.39
N ALA A 66 -10.69 2.87 -13.71
CA ALA A 66 -11.05 4.27 -13.94
C ALA A 66 -10.72 4.72 -15.36
N ALA A 67 -9.55 4.36 -15.91
CA ALA A 67 -9.18 4.64 -17.28
C ALA A 67 -10.19 4.01 -18.26
N ALA A 68 -10.49 2.72 -18.09
CA ALA A 68 -11.45 2.04 -18.94
C ALA A 68 -12.87 2.62 -18.89
N LEU A 69 -13.32 3.09 -17.68
CA LEU A 69 -14.59 3.80 -17.53
C LEU A 69 -14.61 5.16 -18.25
N LEU A 70 -13.49 5.89 -18.20
CA LEU A 70 -13.35 7.22 -18.81
C LEU A 70 -13.13 7.15 -20.33
N GLU A 71 -12.51 6.10 -20.85
CA GLU A 71 -12.36 5.86 -22.30
C GLU A 71 -13.69 5.66 -23.00
N GLN A 72 -14.66 5.03 -22.35
CA GLN A 72 -15.98 4.78 -22.94
C GLN A 72 -16.72 6.09 -23.18
N GLY A 73 -16.85 6.47 -24.44
CA GLY A 73 -17.50 7.72 -24.85
C GLY A 73 -16.62 8.96 -24.73
N ALA A 74 -15.32 8.82 -24.52
CA ALA A 74 -14.38 9.96 -24.51
C ALA A 74 -14.18 10.52 -25.93
N ARG A 75 -13.90 11.82 -26.01
CA ARG A 75 -13.59 12.51 -27.28
C ARG A 75 -12.24 12.08 -27.87
N SER A 76 -11.28 11.72 -27.01
CA SER A 76 -9.91 11.30 -27.38
C SER A 76 -9.48 10.11 -26.53
N PRO A 77 -10.01 8.89 -26.81
CA PRO A 77 -9.78 7.72 -25.96
C PRO A 77 -8.30 7.34 -25.85
N ASP A 78 -7.51 7.50 -26.91
CA ASP A 78 -6.10 7.09 -26.96
C ASP A 78 -5.20 7.77 -25.92
N THR A 79 -5.60 8.93 -25.38
CA THR A 79 -4.82 9.68 -24.38
C THR A 79 -5.33 9.53 -22.96
N VAL A 80 -6.50 8.90 -22.77
CA VAL A 80 -7.15 8.78 -21.46
C VAL A 80 -6.30 7.99 -20.48
N ALA A 81 -5.86 6.79 -20.87
CA ALA A 81 -5.06 5.91 -20.01
C ALA A 81 -3.79 6.61 -19.52
N GLU A 82 -3.03 7.27 -20.41
CA GLU A 82 -1.82 8.00 -20.07
C GLU A 82 -2.10 9.15 -19.09
N ARG A 83 -3.17 9.91 -19.29
CA ARG A 83 -3.55 11.03 -18.42
C ARG A 83 -4.05 10.55 -17.06
N VAL A 84 -4.76 9.43 -17.00
CA VAL A 84 -5.16 8.78 -15.75
C VAL A 84 -3.94 8.30 -14.97
N MET A 85 -2.95 7.70 -15.64
CA MET A 85 -1.70 7.26 -15.00
C MET A 85 -0.87 8.43 -14.44
N ARG A 86 -0.95 9.61 -15.06
CA ARG A 86 -0.29 10.85 -14.62
C ARG A 86 -1.13 11.72 -13.67
N ASP A 87 -2.27 11.23 -13.18
CA ASP A 87 -3.23 11.98 -12.34
C ASP A 87 -3.64 13.35 -12.95
N SER A 88 -3.68 13.45 -14.29
CA SER A 88 -3.95 14.70 -15.02
C SER A 88 -5.27 14.71 -15.81
N HIS A 89 -6.12 13.67 -15.64
CA HIS A 89 -7.42 13.62 -16.32
C HIS A 89 -8.47 14.46 -15.55
N PRO A 90 -9.18 15.42 -16.17
CA PRO A 90 -10.08 16.36 -15.48
C PRO A 90 -11.32 15.68 -14.89
N ASP A 91 -11.75 14.53 -15.44
CA ASP A 91 -12.89 13.77 -14.94
C ASP A 91 -12.49 12.63 -13.98
N LEU A 92 -11.21 12.56 -13.57
CA LEU A 92 -10.73 11.73 -12.49
C LEU A 92 -10.41 12.59 -11.26
N THR A 93 -10.94 12.21 -10.12
CA THR A 93 -10.57 12.80 -8.83
C THR A 93 -10.05 11.69 -7.92
N TRP A 94 -8.81 11.85 -7.46
CA TRP A 94 -8.18 10.90 -6.54
C TRP A 94 -8.04 11.53 -5.17
N VAL A 95 -8.65 10.91 -4.14
CA VAL A 95 -8.67 11.40 -2.76
C VAL A 95 -7.93 10.45 -1.85
N THR A 96 -7.05 11.01 -1.03
CA THR A 96 -6.33 10.28 0.03
C THR A 96 -6.58 10.94 1.38
N PRO A 97 -6.56 10.20 2.51
CA PRO A 97 -6.73 10.78 3.83
C PRO A 97 -5.69 11.86 4.13
N SER A 98 -6.14 13.05 4.51
CA SER A 98 -5.26 14.15 4.94
C SER A 98 -4.96 14.11 6.44
N GLY A 99 -5.78 13.42 7.25
CA GLY A 99 -5.56 13.19 8.67
C GLY A 99 -4.40 12.24 8.95
N ALA A 100 -3.92 12.21 10.19
CA ALA A 100 -2.82 11.32 10.60
C ALA A 100 -3.18 9.82 10.50
N ALA A 101 -4.44 9.49 10.86
CA ALA A 101 -4.98 8.13 10.85
C ALA A 101 -6.42 8.06 10.30
N GLU A 102 -7.03 9.21 9.95
CA GLU A 102 -8.44 9.30 9.57
C GLU A 102 -8.63 10.14 8.32
N MET A 103 -9.66 9.80 7.55
CA MET A 103 -10.17 10.62 6.46
C MET A 103 -11.10 11.69 7.05
N LEU A 104 -10.78 12.94 6.79
CA LEU A 104 -11.52 14.08 7.32
C LEU A 104 -12.72 14.45 6.42
N VAL A 105 -13.69 15.16 6.99
CA VAL A 105 -14.85 15.68 6.23
C VAL A 105 -14.40 16.52 5.04
N ALA A 106 -13.37 17.35 5.21
CA ALA A 106 -12.81 18.19 4.15
C ALA A 106 -12.28 17.40 2.94
N ASP A 107 -11.79 16.19 3.16
CA ASP A 107 -11.28 15.29 2.11
C ASP A 107 -12.42 14.78 1.20
N ILE A 108 -13.65 14.79 1.69
CA ILE A 108 -14.82 14.23 1.01
C ILE A 108 -15.77 15.32 0.52
N GLU A 109 -16.05 16.35 1.32
CA GLU A 109 -17.15 17.29 1.05
C GLU A 109 -16.96 18.07 -0.24
N GLN A 110 -15.82 18.72 -0.43
CA GLN A 110 -15.57 19.53 -1.63
C GLN A 110 -15.10 18.69 -2.82
N PRO A 111 -14.08 17.82 -2.69
CA PRO A 111 -13.54 17.12 -3.84
C PRO A 111 -14.45 16.02 -4.37
N VAL A 112 -15.33 15.44 -3.54
CA VAL A 112 -16.21 14.33 -3.96
C VAL A 112 -17.66 14.77 -4.01
N VAL A 113 -18.29 15.09 -2.87
CA VAL A 113 -19.75 15.31 -2.78
C VAL A 113 -20.19 16.50 -3.62
N ALA A 114 -19.52 17.65 -3.49
CA ALA A 114 -19.86 18.86 -4.28
C ALA A 114 -19.50 18.70 -5.76
N ALA A 115 -18.48 17.88 -6.09
CA ALA A 115 -18.05 17.66 -7.46
C ALA A 115 -18.83 16.55 -8.18
N ALA A 116 -19.41 15.60 -7.45
CA ALA A 116 -20.14 14.45 -8.03
C ALA A 116 -21.35 14.85 -8.87
N THR A 117 -21.99 15.99 -8.55
CA THR A 117 -23.17 16.50 -9.28
C THR A 117 -22.81 17.29 -10.54
N ARG A 118 -21.53 17.60 -10.75
CA ARG A 118 -21.07 18.37 -11.93
C ARG A 118 -20.93 17.44 -13.12
N THR A 119 -21.42 17.85 -14.28
CA THR A 119 -21.26 17.10 -15.54
C THR A 119 -19.77 16.88 -15.86
N PRO A 120 -19.42 15.75 -16.47
CA PRO A 120 -18.07 15.48 -16.94
C PRO A 120 -17.58 16.56 -17.90
N PHE A 121 -16.28 16.79 -17.92
CA PHE A 121 -15.65 17.84 -18.74
C PHE A 121 -15.41 17.36 -20.17
N GLU A 122 -14.84 16.17 -20.36
CA GLU A 122 -14.48 15.64 -21.68
C GLU A 122 -14.89 14.19 -21.91
N SER A 123 -15.08 13.40 -20.86
CA SER A 123 -15.56 12.01 -20.93
C SER A 123 -17.08 11.93 -20.77
N ALA A 124 -17.66 10.75 -21.03
CA ALA A 124 -19.07 10.50 -20.74
C ALA A 124 -19.33 10.25 -19.24
N ARG A 125 -18.27 10.00 -18.47
CA ARG A 125 -18.32 9.61 -17.05
C ARG A 125 -17.36 10.45 -16.22
N ARG A 126 -17.63 10.49 -14.92
CA ARG A 126 -16.76 11.07 -13.89
C ARG A 126 -16.43 10.03 -12.84
N VAL A 127 -15.16 9.86 -12.52
CA VAL A 127 -14.69 8.83 -11.61
C VAL A 127 -14.01 9.47 -10.40
N PHE A 128 -14.39 9.00 -9.23
CA PHE A 128 -13.80 9.38 -7.94
C PHE A 128 -13.16 8.14 -7.33
N VAL A 129 -11.87 8.19 -7.05
CA VAL A 129 -11.16 7.15 -6.30
C VAL A 129 -10.89 7.67 -4.90
N ILE A 130 -11.31 6.93 -3.89
CA ILE A 130 -11.23 7.31 -2.48
C ILE A 130 -10.43 6.24 -1.75
N GLU A 131 -9.18 6.54 -1.42
CA GLU A 131 -8.32 5.64 -0.67
C GLU A 131 -8.58 5.74 0.83
N GLY A 132 -8.38 4.63 1.55
CA GLY A 132 -8.56 4.58 2.99
C GLY A 132 -10.02 4.78 3.41
N ALA A 133 -10.96 4.18 2.67
CA ALA A 133 -12.38 4.25 2.99
C ALA A 133 -12.71 3.65 4.37
N ASP A 134 -11.87 2.75 4.87
CA ASP A 134 -11.89 2.19 6.22
C ASP A 134 -11.40 3.18 7.30
N THR A 135 -10.81 4.30 6.92
CA THR A 135 -10.39 5.37 7.85
C THR A 135 -11.39 6.53 7.93
N MET A 136 -12.53 6.44 7.23
CA MET A 136 -13.57 7.45 7.31
C MET A 136 -14.21 7.48 8.69
N ASN A 137 -14.24 8.67 9.32
CA ASN A 137 -15.09 8.84 10.48
C ASN A 137 -16.58 8.97 10.10
N ASP A 138 -17.46 8.85 11.08
CA ASP A 138 -18.93 8.91 10.88
C ASP A 138 -19.38 10.18 10.17
N GLN A 139 -18.72 11.31 10.40
CA GLN A 139 -19.08 12.59 9.79
C GLN A 139 -18.74 12.61 8.29
N ALA A 140 -17.56 12.15 7.90
CA ALA A 140 -17.13 12.05 6.51
C ALA A 140 -18.02 11.06 5.73
N ALA A 141 -18.30 9.90 6.32
CA ALA A 141 -19.17 8.89 5.74
C ALA A 141 -20.60 9.40 5.54
N ASN A 142 -21.19 10.05 6.55
CA ASN A 142 -22.55 10.61 6.44
C ASN A 142 -22.67 11.65 5.31
N ARG A 143 -21.61 12.41 5.00
CA ARG A 143 -21.61 13.33 3.84
C ARG A 143 -21.72 12.59 2.51
N MET A 144 -21.17 11.38 2.41
CA MET A 144 -21.21 10.58 1.19
C MET A 144 -22.53 9.85 0.96
N LEU A 145 -23.31 9.57 2.00
CA LEU A 145 -24.50 8.72 1.90
C LEU A 145 -25.47 9.16 0.81
N LYS A 146 -25.77 10.45 0.72
CA LYS A 146 -26.67 10.97 -0.31
C LYS A 146 -26.15 10.72 -1.72
N THR A 147 -24.85 10.89 -1.96
CA THR A 147 -24.22 10.63 -3.27
C THR A 147 -24.20 9.15 -3.60
N LEU A 148 -24.11 8.26 -2.60
CA LEU A 148 -24.19 6.81 -2.78
C LEU A 148 -25.60 6.31 -3.02
N GLU A 149 -26.62 6.94 -2.43
CA GLU A 149 -28.03 6.59 -2.59
C GLU A 149 -28.62 7.08 -3.90
N GLU A 150 -28.31 8.31 -4.29
CA GLU A 150 -28.84 8.96 -5.49
C GLU A 150 -27.70 9.50 -6.38
N PRO A 151 -26.83 8.61 -6.91
CA PRO A 151 -25.70 9.05 -7.72
C PRO A 151 -26.19 9.55 -9.08
N PRO A 152 -25.60 10.64 -9.63
CA PRO A 152 -25.80 10.99 -11.03
C PRO A 152 -25.38 9.83 -11.95
N ALA A 153 -26.10 9.59 -13.04
CA ALA A 153 -25.88 8.45 -13.94
C ALA A 153 -24.45 8.39 -14.54
N PHE A 154 -23.76 9.50 -14.59
CA PHE A 154 -22.37 9.61 -15.08
C PHE A 154 -21.32 9.47 -13.99
N THR A 155 -21.69 9.34 -12.73
CA THR A 155 -20.74 9.32 -11.59
C THR A 155 -20.45 7.91 -11.12
N HIS A 156 -19.17 7.60 -11.02
CA HIS A 156 -18.67 6.34 -10.46
C HIS A 156 -17.72 6.59 -9.28
N LEU A 157 -17.91 5.84 -8.20
CA LEU A 157 -17.15 5.92 -6.96
C LEU A 157 -16.39 4.62 -6.76
N LEU A 158 -15.06 4.70 -6.63
CA LEU A 158 -14.18 3.56 -6.34
C LEU A 158 -13.58 3.76 -4.95
N LEU A 159 -14.11 3.06 -3.96
CA LEU A 159 -13.65 3.12 -2.58
C LEU A 159 -12.61 2.02 -2.35
N LEU A 160 -11.44 2.37 -1.82
CA LEU A 160 -10.37 1.42 -1.51
C LEU A 160 -10.23 1.31 0.00
N ALA A 161 -10.22 0.09 0.52
CA ALA A 161 -10.09 -0.24 1.93
C ALA A 161 -9.16 -1.44 2.13
N ASP A 162 -8.40 -1.48 3.20
CA ASP A 162 -7.61 -2.65 3.54
C ASP A 162 -8.45 -3.73 4.22
N ARG A 163 -9.44 -3.32 5.00
CA ARG A 163 -10.36 -4.22 5.69
C ARG A 163 -11.80 -3.76 5.48
N ARG A 164 -12.61 -4.68 4.97
CA ARG A 164 -14.03 -4.40 4.74
C ARG A 164 -14.79 -4.15 6.04
N GLU A 165 -14.39 -4.83 7.10
CA GLU A 165 -15.00 -4.79 8.41
C GLU A 165 -14.88 -3.40 9.07
N ASP A 166 -13.83 -2.65 8.71
CA ASP A 166 -13.57 -1.32 9.24
C ASP A 166 -14.30 -0.22 8.42
N VAL A 167 -14.86 -0.57 7.26
CA VAL A 167 -15.73 0.34 6.48
C VAL A 167 -17.12 0.36 7.09
N LEU A 168 -17.65 1.55 7.32
CA LEU A 168 -19.02 1.72 7.86
C LEU A 168 -20.04 0.94 7.04
N VAL A 169 -20.88 0.18 7.71
CA VAL A 169 -21.89 -0.70 7.09
C VAL A 169 -22.81 0.06 6.13
N THR A 170 -23.13 1.32 6.45
CA THR A 170 -23.94 2.21 5.62
C THR A 170 -23.30 2.52 4.27
N ILE A 171 -21.96 2.61 4.19
CA ILE A 171 -21.19 2.75 2.95
C ILE A 171 -21.08 1.40 2.23
N ALA A 172 -20.62 0.36 2.96
CA ALA A 172 -20.33 -0.94 2.39
C ALA A 172 -21.56 -1.61 1.76
N SER A 173 -22.77 -1.36 2.32
CA SER A 173 -24.03 -1.93 1.81
C SER A 173 -24.49 -1.32 0.47
N ARG A 174 -23.97 -0.16 0.09
CA ARG A 174 -24.32 0.56 -1.14
C ARG A 174 -23.26 0.42 -2.24
N CYS A 175 -22.17 -0.30 -1.95
CA CYS A 175 -21.08 -0.53 -2.89
C CYS A 175 -21.05 -1.98 -3.37
N GLN A 176 -20.75 -2.19 -4.65
CA GLN A 176 -20.44 -3.52 -5.18
C GLN A 176 -19.07 -3.96 -4.60
N PRO A 177 -19.01 -5.04 -3.82
CA PRO A 177 -17.74 -5.47 -3.25
C PRO A 177 -16.84 -6.11 -4.31
N VAL A 178 -15.55 -5.73 -4.26
CA VAL A 178 -14.48 -6.30 -5.09
C VAL A 178 -13.36 -6.74 -4.18
N ARG A 179 -13.24 -8.06 -3.97
CA ARG A 179 -12.25 -8.64 -3.08
C ARG A 179 -10.90 -8.80 -3.76
N PHE A 180 -9.86 -8.45 -3.01
CA PHE A 180 -8.46 -8.67 -3.36
C PHE A 180 -7.82 -9.64 -2.37
N ASP A 181 -7.20 -10.68 -2.88
CA ASP A 181 -6.48 -11.66 -2.09
C ASP A 181 -4.98 -11.33 -2.05
N PRO A 182 -4.24 -11.77 -1.00
CA PRO A 182 -2.79 -11.68 -0.98
C PRO A 182 -2.19 -12.32 -2.23
N LEU A 183 -1.20 -11.65 -2.83
CA LEU A 183 -0.56 -12.20 -4.03
C LEU A 183 0.34 -13.39 -3.66
N PRO A 184 0.38 -14.46 -4.46
CA PRO A 184 1.30 -15.58 -4.24
C PRO A 184 2.76 -15.12 -4.26
N ALA A 185 3.55 -15.57 -3.27
CA ALA A 185 4.97 -15.20 -3.17
C ALA A 185 5.77 -15.53 -4.44
N ALA A 186 5.46 -16.65 -5.11
CA ALA A 186 6.09 -17.02 -6.37
C ALA A 186 5.84 -16.00 -7.50
N LEU A 187 4.63 -15.42 -7.55
CA LEU A 187 4.30 -14.38 -8.52
C LEU A 187 5.08 -13.09 -8.24
N ILE A 188 5.12 -12.68 -6.97
CA ILE A 188 5.86 -11.49 -6.53
C ILE A 188 7.36 -11.67 -6.81
N ALA A 189 7.93 -12.82 -6.44
CA ALA A 189 9.35 -13.10 -6.66
C ALA A 189 9.73 -13.06 -8.14
N ARG A 190 8.89 -13.62 -9.02
CA ARG A 190 9.10 -13.55 -10.47
C ARG A 190 9.11 -12.11 -10.99
N ARG A 191 8.17 -11.29 -10.55
CA ARG A 191 8.10 -9.84 -10.92
C ARG A 191 9.30 -9.03 -10.42
N LEU A 192 9.86 -9.40 -9.26
CA LEU A 192 11.07 -8.75 -8.73
C LEU A 192 12.34 -9.16 -9.49
N ALA A 193 12.42 -10.42 -9.92
CA ALA A 193 13.58 -10.96 -10.62
C ALA A 193 13.63 -10.53 -12.10
N ASP A 194 12.47 -10.31 -12.73
CA ASP A 194 12.35 -9.89 -14.14
C ASP A 194 11.83 -8.45 -14.24
N PRO A 195 12.73 -7.46 -14.35
CA PRO A 195 12.34 -6.06 -14.48
C PRO A 195 11.70 -5.73 -15.84
N GLY A 196 11.74 -6.63 -16.83
CA GLY A 196 11.13 -6.44 -18.16
C GLY A 196 9.61 -6.50 -18.17
N ASP A 197 8.97 -7.11 -17.16
CA ASP A 197 7.52 -7.19 -16.99
C ASP A 197 6.92 -5.95 -16.30
N ALA A 198 7.62 -4.84 -16.38
CA ALA A 198 7.36 -3.58 -15.66
C ALA A 198 6.18 -2.74 -16.23
N THR A 199 5.19 -3.35 -16.87
CA THR A 199 3.96 -2.66 -17.30
C THR A 199 3.08 -2.18 -16.15
N GLU A 200 3.45 -2.48 -14.89
CA GLU A 200 2.65 -2.17 -13.70
C GLU A 200 3.39 -1.41 -12.59
N ARG A 201 4.41 -0.61 -12.89
CA ARG A 201 5.02 0.25 -11.86
C ARG A 201 4.15 1.48 -11.62
N ALA A 202 3.19 1.36 -10.71
CA ALA A 202 2.25 2.42 -10.35
C ALA A 202 2.89 3.63 -9.64
N ASP A 203 4.16 3.57 -9.21
CA ASP A 203 4.77 4.60 -8.36
C ASP A 203 6.17 5.05 -8.80
N GLY A 204 6.46 5.22 -10.08
CA GLY A 204 7.64 6.00 -10.55
C GLY A 204 9.03 5.65 -9.97
N GLY A 205 9.18 4.48 -9.34
CA GLY A 205 10.44 4.03 -8.75
C GLY A 205 11.47 3.64 -9.81
N GLU A 206 12.74 4.06 -9.62
CA GLU A 206 13.86 3.68 -10.45
C GLU A 206 13.95 2.15 -10.59
N ALA A 207 14.34 1.69 -11.79
CA ALA A 207 14.55 0.29 -12.07
C ALA A 207 15.62 -0.27 -11.12
N ALA A 208 15.23 -1.10 -10.16
CA ALA A 208 16.20 -1.85 -9.38
C ALA A 208 17.01 -2.74 -10.32
N GLU A 209 18.34 -2.68 -10.26
CA GLU A 209 19.22 -3.67 -10.86
C GLU A 209 18.76 -5.05 -10.42
N GLY A 210 18.79 -6.04 -11.34
CA GLY A 210 18.16 -7.35 -11.15
C GLY A 210 18.46 -7.98 -9.79
N VAL A 211 17.41 -8.17 -9.00
CA VAL A 211 17.51 -8.79 -7.67
C VAL A 211 17.81 -10.27 -7.86
N SER A 212 18.77 -10.85 -7.10
CA SER A 212 19.03 -12.28 -7.17
C SER A 212 17.76 -13.09 -6.85
N SER A 213 17.62 -14.26 -7.45
CA SER A 213 16.41 -15.10 -7.29
C SER A 213 16.12 -15.43 -5.82
N GLU A 214 17.14 -15.73 -5.01
CA GLU A 214 16.99 -16.02 -3.58
C GLU A 214 16.49 -14.80 -2.80
N ARG A 215 17.07 -13.63 -3.06
CA ARG A 215 16.63 -12.38 -2.44
C ARG A 215 15.21 -12.01 -2.86
N ALA A 216 14.86 -12.18 -4.14
CA ALA A 216 13.51 -11.95 -4.62
C ALA A 216 12.48 -12.86 -3.92
N GLN A 217 12.83 -14.14 -3.70
CA GLN A 217 11.99 -15.08 -2.96
C GLN A 217 11.83 -14.67 -1.48
N ALA A 218 12.93 -14.27 -0.82
CA ALA A 218 12.88 -13.83 0.57
C ALA A 218 12.03 -12.55 0.71
N CYS A 219 12.24 -11.52 -0.13
CA CYS A 219 11.44 -10.31 -0.12
C CYS A 219 9.95 -10.59 -0.37
N ALA A 220 9.64 -11.50 -1.31
CA ALA A 220 8.27 -11.90 -1.61
C ALA A 220 7.58 -12.62 -0.44
N ARG A 221 8.30 -13.52 0.28
CA ARG A 221 7.78 -14.21 1.47
C ARG A 221 7.59 -13.25 2.65
N LEU A 222 8.59 -12.41 2.95
CA LEU A 222 8.55 -11.41 4.02
C LEU A 222 7.44 -10.37 3.81
N ALA A 223 7.07 -10.11 2.57
CA ALA A 223 6.00 -9.18 2.23
C ALA A 223 4.58 -9.73 2.45
N LEU A 224 4.40 -11.04 2.67
CA LEU A 224 3.11 -11.68 2.98
C LEU A 224 2.00 -11.35 1.97
N GLY A 225 2.36 -11.30 0.68
CA GLY A 225 1.41 -11.04 -0.42
C GLY A 225 1.27 -9.58 -0.83
N ASP A 226 2.04 -8.68 -0.22
CA ASP A 226 2.13 -7.26 -0.57
C ASP A 226 3.26 -7.04 -1.58
N ALA A 227 2.92 -6.82 -2.86
CA ALA A 227 3.92 -6.58 -3.91
C ALA A 227 4.67 -5.26 -3.74
N GLY A 228 4.02 -4.22 -3.22
CA GLY A 228 4.65 -2.91 -2.95
C GLY A 228 5.68 -3.03 -1.82
N LEU A 229 5.34 -3.74 -0.75
CA LEU A 229 6.27 -4.02 0.33
C LEU A 229 7.44 -4.88 -0.14
N ALA A 230 7.19 -5.89 -0.98
CA ALA A 230 8.24 -6.73 -1.53
C ALA A 230 9.24 -5.91 -2.38
N ALA A 231 8.76 -4.99 -3.21
CA ALA A 231 9.61 -4.07 -3.97
C ALA A 231 10.39 -3.12 -3.05
N ARG A 232 9.76 -2.60 -1.99
CA ARG A 232 10.45 -1.79 -0.97
C ARG A 232 11.54 -2.58 -0.26
N LEU A 233 11.30 -3.84 0.13
CA LEU A 233 12.30 -4.70 0.76
C LEU A 233 13.46 -5.05 -0.18
N ALA A 234 13.20 -5.11 -1.47
CA ALA A 234 14.20 -5.37 -2.50
C ALA A 234 15.11 -4.15 -2.79
N SER A 235 14.69 -2.92 -2.43
CA SER A 235 15.51 -1.70 -2.58
C SER A 235 16.68 -1.67 -1.59
N ALA A 236 17.64 -0.77 -1.83
CA ALA A 236 18.78 -0.57 -0.91
C ALA A 236 18.34 -0.09 0.49
N GLU A 237 17.33 0.80 0.54
CA GLU A 237 16.77 1.27 1.81
C GLU A 237 16.05 0.14 2.55
N GLY A 238 15.28 -0.70 1.84
CA GLY A 238 14.60 -1.86 2.42
C GLY A 238 15.58 -2.90 2.97
N GLU A 239 16.67 -3.15 2.26
CA GLU A 239 17.74 -4.02 2.75
C GLU A 239 18.41 -3.47 4.00
N SER A 240 18.70 -2.15 4.03
CA SER A 240 19.26 -1.49 5.20
C SER A 240 18.30 -1.61 6.40
N LEU A 241 17.00 -1.38 6.21
CA LEU A 241 15.98 -1.53 7.26
C LEU A 241 15.93 -2.97 7.77
N ARG A 242 15.90 -3.94 6.87
CA ARG A 242 15.92 -5.37 7.22
C ARG A 242 17.15 -5.74 8.04
N ALA A 243 18.34 -5.32 7.60
CA ALA A 243 19.58 -5.58 8.33
C ALA A 243 19.58 -4.97 9.74
N ARG A 244 18.99 -3.77 9.94
CA ARG A 244 18.85 -3.16 11.26
C ARG A 244 17.82 -3.86 12.13
N ALA A 245 16.72 -4.33 11.56
CA ALA A 245 15.73 -5.14 12.28
C ALA A 245 16.31 -6.48 12.74
N GLU A 246 17.07 -7.15 11.86
CA GLU A 246 17.81 -8.37 12.19
C GLU A 246 18.85 -8.12 13.30
N ASP A 247 19.69 -7.06 13.20
CA ASP A 247 20.68 -6.66 14.22
C ASP A 247 20.00 -6.38 15.59
N TYR A 248 18.84 -5.73 15.56
CA TYR A 248 18.06 -5.42 16.75
C TYR A 248 17.63 -6.70 17.51
N VAL A 249 17.01 -7.66 16.83
CA VAL A 249 16.51 -8.86 17.47
C VAL A 249 17.66 -9.84 17.81
N ARG A 250 18.67 -9.95 16.97
CA ARG A 250 19.84 -10.80 17.22
C ARG A 250 20.69 -10.31 18.38
N SER A 251 20.77 -8.97 18.60
CA SER A 251 21.40 -8.41 19.80
C SER A 251 20.66 -8.82 21.09
N ALA A 252 19.33 -8.90 21.08
CA ALA A 252 18.57 -9.41 22.22
C ALA A 252 18.76 -10.90 22.42
N LEU A 253 18.80 -11.70 21.34
CA LEU A 253 19.12 -13.13 21.38
C LEU A 253 20.54 -13.40 21.94
N ALA A 254 21.50 -12.58 21.58
CA ALA A 254 22.89 -12.69 22.06
C ALA A 254 23.10 -12.15 23.50
N GLY A 255 22.11 -11.47 24.09
CA GLY A 255 22.26 -10.82 25.38
C GLY A 255 23.08 -9.52 25.35
N ASP A 256 23.19 -8.89 24.18
CA ASP A 256 24.10 -7.75 23.92
C ASP A 256 23.32 -6.45 23.61
N THR A 257 22.22 -6.24 24.31
CA THR A 257 21.40 -5.01 24.16
C THR A 257 22.12 -3.75 24.66
N GLY A 258 23.20 -3.90 25.42
CA GLY A 258 24.06 -2.77 25.86
C GLY A 258 24.65 -1.94 24.71
N ARG A 259 24.75 -2.47 23.50
CA ARG A 259 25.13 -1.74 22.27
C ARG A 259 24.05 -0.80 21.73
N ARG A 260 22.86 -0.79 22.35
CA ARG A 260 21.71 0.04 21.97
C ARG A 260 21.33 -0.11 20.49
N PRO A 261 21.03 -1.34 20.01
CA PRO A 261 20.77 -1.62 18.60
C PRO A 261 19.56 -0.83 18.07
N TRP A 262 18.63 -0.42 18.94
CA TRP A 262 17.46 0.40 18.59
C TRP A 262 17.80 1.79 18.06
N LEU A 263 18.96 2.36 18.42
CA LEU A 263 19.34 3.69 17.94
C LEU A 263 19.51 3.73 16.43
N LYS A 264 20.11 2.69 15.85
CA LYS A 264 20.28 2.58 14.37
C LYS A 264 18.95 2.44 13.63
N LEU A 265 18.00 1.69 14.21
CA LEU A 265 16.66 1.57 13.66
C LEU A 265 15.91 2.89 13.74
N LEU A 266 16.04 3.61 14.86
CA LEU A 266 15.44 4.92 15.08
C LEU A 266 16.02 5.98 14.12
N GLU A 267 17.34 5.95 13.86
CA GLU A 267 18.00 6.85 12.88
C GLU A 267 17.45 6.63 11.47
N LEU A 268 17.30 5.37 11.02
CA LEU A 268 16.70 5.06 9.73
C LEU A 268 15.27 5.59 9.63
N ALA A 269 14.45 5.39 10.66
CA ALA A 269 13.09 5.89 10.67
C ALA A 269 13.02 7.42 10.63
N LYS A 270 13.90 8.11 11.36
CA LYS A 270 14.02 9.58 11.30
C LYS A 270 14.43 10.05 9.90
N ALA A 271 15.40 9.39 9.28
CA ALA A 271 15.82 9.70 7.91
C ALA A 271 14.70 9.49 6.88
N ALA A 272 13.93 8.40 6.98
CA ALA A 272 12.79 8.15 6.12
C ALA A 272 11.71 9.23 6.25
N GLY A 273 11.41 9.66 7.50
CA GLY A 273 10.48 10.76 7.77
C GLY A 273 10.97 12.08 7.15
N ALA A 274 12.24 12.43 7.34
CA ALA A 274 12.85 13.64 6.76
C ALA A 274 12.76 13.64 5.22
N ALA A 275 13.12 12.54 4.57
CA ALA A 275 13.02 12.39 3.11
C ALA A 275 11.58 12.53 2.61
N ALA A 276 10.58 12.01 3.35
CA ALA A 276 9.17 12.21 3.01
C ALA A 276 8.77 13.70 3.13
N GLY A 277 9.28 14.40 4.14
CA GLY A 277 9.10 15.84 4.31
C GLY A 277 9.67 16.67 3.17
N GLU A 278 10.88 16.35 2.71
CA GLU A 278 11.53 17.00 1.58
C GLU A 278 10.74 16.80 0.27
N ARG A 279 10.28 15.56 0.00
CA ARG A 279 9.41 15.28 -1.18
C ARG A 279 8.10 16.08 -1.13
N ALA A 280 7.46 16.16 0.05
CA ALA A 280 6.24 16.96 0.22
C ALA A 280 6.50 18.45 0.03
N GLN A 281 7.64 18.98 0.50
CA GLN A 281 8.02 20.37 0.31
C GLN A 281 8.30 20.70 -1.16
N ALA A 282 8.99 19.84 -1.89
CA ALA A 282 9.25 20.02 -3.32
C ALA A 282 7.93 20.05 -4.12
N ARG A 283 6.98 19.16 -3.81
CA ARG A 283 5.64 19.17 -4.42
C ARG A 283 4.90 20.46 -4.13
N THR A 284 4.85 20.89 -2.86
CA THR A 284 4.21 22.13 -2.46
C THR A 284 4.79 23.35 -3.18
N ALA A 285 6.11 23.40 -3.39
CA ALA A 285 6.75 24.49 -4.11
C ALA A 285 6.25 24.61 -5.56
N SER A 286 6.11 23.47 -6.27
CA SER A 286 5.57 23.42 -7.64
C SER A 286 4.09 23.82 -7.68
N GLU A 287 3.30 23.42 -6.70
CA GLU A 287 1.86 23.72 -6.62
C GLU A 287 1.60 25.21 -6.27
N LEU A 288 2.45 25.82 -5.45
CA LEU A 288 2.36 27.22 -5.06
C LEU A 288 2.47 28.20 -6.24
N GLU A 289 3.13 27.81 -7.32
CA GLU A 289 3.20 28.62 -8.55
C GLU A 289 1.80 28.80 -9.19
N LEU A 290 0.93 27.83 -9.00
CA LEU A 290 -0.43 27.80 -9.57
C LEU A 290 -1.48 28.43 -8.63
N VAL A 291 -1.13 28.66 -7.34
CA VAL A 291 -2.05 29.19 -6.34
C VAL A 291 -2.16 30.73 -6.42
N PRO A 292 -3.38 31.31 -6.44
CA PRO A 292 -3.58 32.76 -6.41
C PRO A 292 -2.93 33.40 -5.18
N SER A 293 -2.33 34.59 -5.35
CA SER A 293 -1.57 35.29 -4.31
C SER A 293 -2.30 35.49 -2.99
N LYS A 294 -3.64 35.66 -3.04
CA LYS A 294 -4.49 35.87 -1.85
C LYS A 294 -4.62 34.60 -0.98
N GLU A 295 -4.46 33.41 -1.59
CA GLU A 295 -4.65 32.11 -0.94
C GLU A 295 -3.34 31.46 -0.53
N ARG A 296 -2.19 31.94 -1.05
CA ARG A 296 -0.86 31.33 -0.82
C ARG A 296 -0.53 31.11 0.65
N LYS A 297 -0.73 32.11 1.52
CA LYS A 297 -0.42 31.98 2.95
C LYS A 297 -1.24 30.90 3.66
N ARG A 298 -2.51 30.76 3.27
CA ARG A 298 -3.37 29.69 3.79
C ARG A 298 -2.89 28.33 3.31
N TYR A 299 -2.62 28.22 2.00
CA TYR A 299 -2.11 27.00 1.37
C TYR A 299 -0.77 26.55 1.99
N GLU A 300 0.20 27.45 2.15
CA GLU A 300 1.49 27.18 2.79
C GLU A 300 1.34 26.63 4.22
N ARG A 301 0.41 27.19 5.00
CA ARG A 301 0.15 26.69 6.36
C ARG A 301 -0.44 25.29 6.35
N GLU A 302 -1.45 25.05 5.52
CA GLU A 302 -2.08 23.74 5.38
C GLU A 302 -1.08 22.68 4.85
N ALA A 303 -0.25 23.03 3.87
CA ALA A 303 0.82 22.18 3.35
C ALA A 303 1.90 21.87 4.41
N ALA A 304 2.29 22.85 5.23
CA ALA A 304 3.25 22.64 6.33
C ALA A 304 2.72 21.67 7.39
N GLU A 305 1.44 21.76 7.73
CA GLU A 305 0.79 20.82 8.65
C GLU A 305 0.69 19.42 8.05
N SER A 306 0.30 19.31 6.78
CA SER A 306 0.25 18.05 6.04
C SER A 306 1.63 17.39 5.95
N ARG A 307 2.68 18.16 5.67
CA ARG A 307 4.07 17.71 5.65
C ARG A 307 4.49 17.10 6.99
N ARG A 308 4.26 17.80 8.11
CA ARG A 308 4.62 17.29 9.46
C ARG A 308 3.89 15.99 9.79
N ARG A 309 2.61 15.87 9.40
CA ARG A 309 1.85 14.63 9.57
C ARG A 309 2.42 13.50 8.70
N GLY A 310 2.80 13.80 7.45
CA GLY A 310 3.44 12.87 6.52
C GLY A 310 4.80 12.37 7.02
N GLU A 311 5.67 13.28 7.50
CA GLU A 311 6.96 12.95 8.12
C GLU A 311 6.80 11.98 9.29
N ARG A 312 5.84 12.27 10.18
CA ARG A 312 5.55 11.41 11.33
C ARG A 312 5.02 10.05 10.90
N ARG A 313 4.06 10.01 9.95
CA ARG A 313 3.49 8.76 9.43
C ARG A 313 4.58 7.86 8.84
N GLU A 314 5.46 8.42 8.00
CA GLU A 314 6.56 7.66 7.39
C GLU A 314 7.55 7.14 8.43
N ARG A 315 7.89 7.97 9.43
CA ARG A 315 8.77 7.56 10.53
C ARG A 315 8.18 6.42 11.35
N THR A 316 6.94 6.55 11.80
CA THR A 316 6.25 5.50 12.58
C THR A 316 6.03 4.24 11.75
N GLY A 317 5.66 4.38 10.46
CA GLY A 317 5.51 3.25 9.54
C GLY A 317 6.81 2.51 9.28
N THR A 318 7.95 3.21 9.21
CA THR A 318 9.27 2.59 9.07
C THR A 318 9.66 1.83 10.33
N LEU A 319 9.36 2.35 11.53
CA LEU A 319 9.58 1.63 12.80
C LEU A 319 8.69 0.39 12.90
N ASP A 320 7.41 0.51 12.58
CA ASP A 320 6.48 -0.63 12.59
C ASP A 320 6.95 -1.73 11.64
N LEU A 321 7.39 -1.37 10.42
CA LEU A 321 7.95 -2.32 9.47
C LEU A 321 9.24 -2.97 10.01
N GLY A 322 10.14 -2.21 10.64
CA GLY A 322 11.33 -2.75 11.26
C GLY A 322 11.01 -3.75 12.37
N LEU A 323 10.05 -3.44 13.23
CA LEU A 323 9.60 -4.38 14.27
C LEU A 323 8.87 -5.60 13.68
N ARG A 324 8.08 -5.44 12.63
CA ARG A 324 7.48 -6.57 11.90
C ARG A 324 8.54 -7.52 11.33
N LEU A 325 9.63 -6.99 10.78
CA LEU A 325 10.75 -7.81 10.30
C LEU A 325 11.46 -8.53 11.44
N ALA A 326 11.63 -7.89 12.61
CA ALA A 326 12.15 -8.53 13.82
C ALA A 326 11.23 -9.64 14.34
N GLU A 327 9.91 -9.42 14.30
CA GLU A 327 8.88 -10.42 14.63
C GLU A 327 8.99 -11.65 13.71
N LEU A 328 9.07 -11.42 12.40
CA LEU A 328 9.21 -12.47 11.40
C LEU A 328 10.53 -13.26 11.57
N TRP A 329 11.61 -12.59 11.97
CA TRP A 329 12.87 -13.27 12.30
C TRP A 329 12.71 -14.23 13.47
N LEU A 330 12.10 -13.80 14.60
CA LEU A 330 11.82 -14.68 15.75
C LEU A 330 10.92 -15.85 15.38
N ARG A 331 9.92 -15.59 14.53
CA ARG A 331 9.04 -16.65 13.99
C ARG A 331 9.83 -17.67 13.16
N ASP A 332 10.76 -17.21 12.31
CA ASP A 332 11.56 -18.10 11.48
C ASP A 332 12.53 -18.95 12.36
N VAL A 333 13.14 -18.34 13.38
CA VAL A 333 13.92 -19.04 14.41
C VAL A 333 13.05 -20.11 15.11
N LEU A 334 11.82 -19.76 15.49
CA LEU A 334 10.87 -20.71 16.09
C LEU A 334 10.53 -21.85 15.12
N CYS A 335 10.33 -21.60 13.84
CA CYS A 335 10.08 -22.67 12.85
C CYS A 335 11.22 -23.69 12.80
N ILE A 336 12.46 -23.22 12.86
CA ILE A 336 13.64 -24.13 12.89
C ILE A 336 13.66 -24.93 14.19
N CYS A 337 13.42 -24.31 15.34
CA CYS A 337 13.36 -25.01 16.63
C CYS A 337 12.28 -26.11 16.66
N GLU A 338 11.15 -25.89 15.99
CA GLU A 338 10.04 -26.85 15.89
C GLU A 338 10.20 -27.85 14.75
N GLY A 339 11.32 -27.84 14.01
CA GLY A 339 11.61 -28.79 12.93
C GLY A 339 10.84 -28.55 11.64
N ALA A 340 10.43 -27.32 11.36
CA ALA A 340 9.68 -26.89 10.17
C ALA A 340 10.44 -25.84 9.33
N PRO A 341 11.68 -26.12 8.87
CA PRO A 341 12.49 -25.12 8.14
C PRO A 341 11.90 -24.70 6.80
N GLU A 342 11.00 -25.49 6.21
CA GLU A 342 10.31 -25.15 4.96
C GLU A 342 9.34 -23.97 5.11
N LEU A 343 8.95 -23.64 6.34
CA LEU A 343 8.01 -22.53 6.64
C LEU A 343 8.70 -21.18 6.83
N ILE A 344 10.05 -21.10 6.81
CA ILE A 344 10.75 -19.82 7.00
C ILE A 344 10.49 -18.84 5.86
N TYR A 345 10.49 -17.56 6.18
CA TYR A 345 10.36 -16.48 5.20
C TYR A 345 11.73 -15.96 4.71
N ALA A 346 12.70 -15.84 5.61
CA ALA A 346 14.05 -15.36 5.29
C ALA A 346 14.92 -16.47 4.67
N VAL A 347 14.49 -17.02 3.52
CA VAL A 347 15.13 -18.14 2.82
C VAL A 347 16.54 -17.86 2.33
N ASP A 348 16.94 -16.60 2.25
CA ASP A 348 18.28 -16.12 1.91
C ASP A 348 19.22 -16.01 3.13
N ARG A 349 18.78 -16.39 4.34
CA ARG A 349 19.52 -16.29 5.60
C ARG A 349 19.53 -17.58 6.44
N PRO A 350 19.58 -18.80 5.83
CA PRO A 350 19.38 -20.05 6.58
C PRO A 350 20.43 -20.24 7.67
N ALA A 351 21.70 -20.01 7.39
CA ALA A 351 22.78 -20.20 8.35
C ALA A 351 22.66 -19.32 9.59
N GLN A 352 22.23 -18.05 9.42
CA GLN A 352 22.01 -17.14 10.54
C GLN A 352 20.82 -17.58 11.40
N LEU A 353 19.74 -18.05 10.78
CA LEU A 353 18.57 -18.55 11.48
C LEU A 353 18.89 -19.82 12.27
N GLU A 354 19.64 -20.77 11.69
CA GLU A 354 20.09 -21.99 12.36
C GLU A 354 20.97 -21.66 13.58
N GLN A 355 21.91 -20.72 13.42
CA GLN A 355 22.74 -20.22 14.52
C GLN A 355 21.93 -19.63 15.67
N ASP A 356 20.90 -18.83 15.31
CA ASP A 356 20.02 -18.16 16.28
C ASP A 356 19.04 -19.16 16.95
N ALA A 357 18.72 -20.28 16.30
CA ALA A 357 17.84 -21.32 16.81
C ALA A 357 18.55 -22.31 17.77
N ASP A 358 19.87 -22.42 17.68
CA ASP A 358 20.63 -23.39 18.45
C ASP A 358 20.43 -23.24 19.96
N GLY A 359 19.94 -24.27 20.62
CA GLY A 359 19.73 -24.32 22.07
C GLY A 359 18.65 -23.36 22.58
N ARG A 360 17.68 -22.95 21.75
CA ARG A 360 16.58 -22.04 22.15
C ARG A 360 15.33 -22.78 22.58
N ASP A 361 14.64 -22.21 23.58
CA ASP A 361 13.31 -22.66 23.99
C ASP A 361 12.23 -22.07 23.09
N ALA A 362 11.43 -22.94 22.47
CA ALA A 362 10.33 -22.54 21.60
C ALA A 362 9.25 -21.72 22.32
N ALA A 363 9.00 -21.99 23.62
CA ALA A 363 8.02 -21.22 24.39
C ALA A 363 8.53 -19.79 24.66
N ALA A 364 9.84 -19.61 24.92
CA ALA A 364 10.45 -18.31 25.05
C ALA A 364 10.37 -17.52 23.72
N LEU A 365 10.62 -18.16 22.59
CA LEU A 365 10.50 -17.53 21.27
C LEU A 365 9.05 -17.07 20.97
N ARG A 366 8.04 -17.88 21.30
CA ARG A 366 6.62 -17.47 21.18
C ARG A 366 6.32 -16.21 21.99
N ARG A 367 6.75 -16.18 23.27
CA ARG A 367 6.62 -14.96 24.10
C ARG A 367 7.37 -13.76 23.51
N GLY A 368 8.53 -13.99 22.90
CA GLY A 368 9.28 -12.94 22.19
C GLY A 368 8.48 -12.34 21.02
N VAL A 369 7.84 -13.17 20.21
CA VAL A 369 6.94 -12.74 19.13
C VAL A 369 5.78 -11.88 19.68
N GLU A 370 5.13 -12.32 20.77
CA GLU A 370 4.05 -11.58 21.44
C GLU A 370 4.54 -10.21 21.93
N HIS A 371 5.73 -10.12 22.54
CA HIS A 371 6.29 -8.85 23.01
C HIS A 371 6.54 -7.87 21.87
N VAL A 372 6.97 -8.34 20.70
CA VAL A 372 7.14 -7.48 19.52
C VAL A 372 5.77 -7.00 19.03
N ALA A 373 4.78 -7.87 18.93
CA ALA A 373 3.43 -7.53 18.50
C ALA A 373 2.80 -6.47 19.43
N ASP A 374 2.90 -6.63 20.76
CA ASP A 374 2.42 -5.64 21.74
C ASP A 374 3.11 -4.29 21.60
N SER A 375 4.43 -4.29 21.35
CA SER A 375 5.18 -3.06 21.18
C SER A 375 4.81 -2.31 19.90
N ARG A 376 4.50 -3.04 18.81
CA ARG A 376 3.99 -2.46 17.58
C ARG A 376 2.65 -1.75 17.80
N LEU A 377 1.73 -2.37 18.55
CA LEU A 377 0.47 -1.74 18.94
C LEU A 377 0.70 -0.48 19.77
N SER A 378 1.65 -0.51 20.71
CA SER A 378 1.98 0.63 21.56
C SER A 378 2.50 1.83 20.77
N LEU A 379 3.24 1.64 19.67
CA LEU A 379 3.72 2.73 18.81
C LEU A 379 2.57 3.55 18.20
N SER A 380 1.41 2.94 17.97
CA SER A 380 0.21 3.64 17.46
C SER A 380 -0.41 4.59 18.49
N LEU A 381 -0.11 4.40 19.79
CA LEU A 381 -0.68 5.13 20.93
C LEU A 381 0.14 6.36 21.38
N ASN A 382 1.01 6.90 20.53
CA ASN A 382 1.80 8.10 20.83
C ASN A 382 2.81 7.98 22.01
N VAL A 383 3.35 6.81 22.25
CA VAL A 383 4.45 6.62 23.20
C VAL A 383 5.78 7.15 22.66
N SER A 384 6.76 7.35 23.53
CA SER A 384 8.14 7.65 23.11
C SER A 384 8.71 6.45 22.34
N GLU A 385 8.98 6.64 21.05
CA GLU A 385 9.51 5.59 20.16
C GLU A 385 10.82 4.98 20.69
N GLU A 386 11.73 5.82 21.18
CA GLU A 386 13.01 5.40 21.74
C GLU A 386 12.83 4.53 23.00
N LEU A 387 12.01 4.98 23.95
CA LEU A 387 11.72 4.22 25.17
C LEU A 387 10.98 2.91 24.88
N ALA A 388 10.07 2.90 23.90
CA ALA A 388 9.36 1.69 23.50
C ALA A 388 10.31 0.65 22.91
N LEU A 389 11.21 1.06 22.01
CA LEU A 389 12.22 0.17 21.43
C LEU A 389 13.24 -0.31 22.45
N GLU A 390 13.71 0.56 23.34
CA GLU A 390 14.62 0.21 24.42
C GLU A 390 13.98 -0.81 25.39
N ALA A 391 12.78 -0.53 25.87
CA ALA A 391 12.04 -1.43 26.75
C ALA A 391 11.79 -2.80 26.10
N LEU A 392 11.43 -2.82 24.81
CA LEU A 392 11.27 -4.07 24.06
C LEU A 392 12.59 -4.85 23.97
N ALA A 393 13.72 -4.19 23.67
CA ALA A 393 15.02 -4.85 23.57
C ALA A 393 15.39 -5.58 24.86
N TYR A 394 15.22 -4.91 26.02
CA TYR A 394 15.49 -5.53 27.34
C TYR A 394 14.48 -6.64 27.70
N ARG A 395 13.21 -6.46 27.35
CA ARG A 395 12.19 -7.53 27.54
C ARG A 395 12.51 -8.77 26.71
N LEU A 396 12.88 -8.58 25.44
CA LEU A 396 13.31 -9.68 24.57
C LEU A 396 14.56 -10.36 25.14
N GLN A 397 15.58 -9.60 25.54
CA GLN A 397 16.77 -10.18 26.15
C GLN A 397 16.43 -11.00 27.38
N ALA A 398 15.61 -10.49 28.29
CA ALA A 398 15.20 -11.20 29.51
C ALA A 398 14.40 -12.49 29.20
N THR A 399 13.53 -12.46 28.17
CA THR A 399 12.70 -13.60 27.78
C THR A 399 13.47 -14.65 26.99
N LEU A 400 14.43 -14.20 26.14
CA LEU A 400 15.17 -15.05 25.21
C LEU A 400 16.57 -15.44 25.72
N ALA A 401 16.95 -15.01 26.94
CA ALA A 401 18.21 -15.43 27.55
C ALA A 401 18.31 -16.96 27.57
N ARG A 402 19.44 -17.52 27.15
CA ARG A 402 19.70 -18.95 27.32
C ARG A 402 19.68 -19.27 28.83
N GLU A 403 18.89 -20.23 29.25
CA GLU A 403 19.05 -20.78 30.59
C GLU A 403 20.48 -21.31 30.72
N ILE A 404 21.27 -20.64 31.54
CA ILE A 404 22.58 -21.17 31.92
C ILE A 404 22.26 -22.40 32.83
N VAL A 405 22.18 -23.57 32.22
CA VAL A 405 22.18 -24.83 33.01
C VAL A 405 23.53 -24.85 33.71
N PRO A 406 23.58 -24.74 35.04
CA PRO A 406 24.84 -24.88 35.74
C PRO A 406 25.38 -26.26 35.43
N VAL A 407 26.57 -26.32 34.83
CA VAL A 407 27.33 -27.55 34.68
C VAL A 407 27.67 -27.99 36.10
N GLY A 408 26.94 -29.01 36.59
CA GLY A 408 27.17 -29.66 37.86
C GLY A 408 28.46 -30.49 37.86
#